data_a8cd693d201f962a2ebc2da75732de43
#
_entry.id   a8cd693d201f962a2ebc2da75732de43
#
_cell.length_a   1.000
_cell.length_b   1.000
_cell.length_c   1.000
_cell.angle_alpha   90.00
_cell.angle_beta   90.00
_cell.angle_gamma   90.00
#
_symmetry.space_group_name_H-M   'P 1'
#
loop_
_entity.id
_entity.type
_entity.pdbx_description
1 polymer ?
#
loop_
_entity_poly.entity_id
_entity_poly.type
_entity_poly.pdbx_seq_one_letter_code
_entity_poly.pdbx_strand_id
1 'polypeptide(L)'
;MRPMASAAAVPTLLDTLVPTWTDRTVHGLDVAASPDRVAAAIRATSLDDAHVARLLVAARTFGASLGQHKPFVETGDFEPGFVRLGESEREVCLGFIGRPWPGGEPGDSVYTAEEFVAAEALDQVKVAVSIRCAGADYGTLLITESRIVVGPLAKRHFGLYWRLVKPASSLVRSSLLRAIARQAERGTLS
;
A
#
# COMPACT_ATOMS: atom_id res chain seq x y z
N MET A 1 3.71 -17.02 -18.24
CA MET A 1 2.96 -15.82 -17.80
C MET A 1 1.50 -16.05 -18.19
N ARG A 2 0.69 -16.53 -17.24
CA ARG A 2 -0.76 -16.77 -17.47
C ARG A 2 -1.48 -15.42 -17.43
N PRO A 3 -2.42 -15.14 -18.34
CA PRO A 3 -3.25 -13.97 -18.24
C PRO A 3 -4.11 -14.09 -16.96
N MET A 4 -4.11 -13.05 -16.14
CA MET A 4 -5.00 -12.95 -14.99
C MET A 4 -6.43 -13.01 -15.50
N ALA A 5 -7.17 -14.04 -15.12
CA ALA A 5 -8.59 -14.12 -15.40
C ALA A 5 -9.27 -12.87 -14.85
N SER A 6 -10.11 -12.27 -15.68
CA SER A 6 -10.95 -11.12 -15.34
C SER A 6 -11.95 -11.56 -14.26
N ALA A 7 -11.55 -11.47 -13.00
CA ALA A 7 -12.53 -11.44 -11.92
C ALA A 7 -13.38 -10.20 -12.13
N ALA A 8 -14.67 -10.36 -12.35
CA ALA A 8 -15.62 -9.26 -12.45
C ALA A 8 -15.35 -8.31 -11.27
N ALA A 9 -15.00 -7.07 -11.60
CA ALA A 9 -14.41 -6.15 -10.66
C ALA A 9 -15.44 -5.78 -9.58
N VAL A 10 -15.31 -6.40 -8.42
CA VAL A 10 -15.95 -5.86 -7.21
C VAL A 10 -15.36 -4.47 -7.00
N PRO A 11 -16.19 -3.42 -6.90
CA PRO A 11 -15.69 -2.07 -6.65
C PRO A 11 -14.75 -2.07 -5.43
N THR A 12 -13.58 -1.47 -5.59
CA THR A 12 -12.58 -1.35 -4.52
C THR A 12 -12.71 0.01 -3.84
N LEU A 13 -12.18 0.15 -2.62
CA LEU A 13 -12.11 1.45 -1.96
C LEU A 13 -11.34 2.48 -2.81
N LEU A 14 -10.35 2.04 -3.60
CA LEU A 14 -9.62 2.93 -4.51
C LEU A 14 -10.49 3.53 -5.61
N ASP A 15 -11.54 2.85 -6.03
CA ASP A 15 -12.43 3.37 -7.09
C ASP A 15 -13.23 4.59 -6.63
N THR A 16 -13.48 4.69 -5.31
CA THR A 16 -14.09 5.86 -4.68
C THR A 16 -13.05 6.92 -4.31
N LEU A 17 -11.91 6.50 -3.73
CA LEU A 17 -10.90 7.41 -3.20
C LEU A 17 -10.05 8.07 -4.29
N VAL A 18 -9.70 7.33 -5.35
CA VAL A 18 -8.87 7.78 -6.48
C VAL A 18 -9.41 7.18 -7.78
N PRO A 19 -10.55 7.68 -8.30
CA PRO A 19 -11.15 7.15 -9.52
C PRO A 19 -10.30 7.41 -10.77
N THR A 20 -9.47 8.47 -10.74
CA THR A 20 -8.53 8.82 -11.82
C THR A 20 -7.12 8.94 -11.27
N TRP A 21 -6.11 8.53 -12.04
CA TRP A 21 -4.71 8.49 -11.59
C TRP A 21 -3.74 8.86 -12.70
N THR A 22 -2.56 9.33 -12.30
CA THR A 22 -1.42 9.60 -13.20
C THR A 22 -0.52 8.36 -13.34
N ASP A 23 -0.32 7.59 -12.25
CA ASP A 23 0.42 6.32 -12.24
C ASP A 23 -0.35 5.30 -11.41
N ARG A 24 -0.28 4.04 -11.83
CA ARG A 24 -0.90 2.90 -11.18
C ARG A 24 0.07 1.74 -11.13
N THR A 25 0.14 1.07 -10.00
CA THR A 25 0.95 -0.14 -9.85
C THR A 25 0.14 -1.21 -9.12
N VAL A 26 0.17 -2.44 -9.64
CA VAL A 26 -0.55 -3.59 -9.07
C VAL A 26 0.43 -4.75 -8.89
N HIS A 27 0.40 -5.38 -7.72
CA HIS A 27 1.10 -6.63 -7.43
C HIS A 27 0.11 -7.63 -6.87
N GLY A 28 0.25 -8.90 -7.23
CA GLY A 28 -0.58 -9.98 -6.74
C GLY A 28 0.23 -11.20 -6.37
N LEU A 29 -0.27 -11.99 -5.43
CA LEU A 29 0.32 -13.23 -4.96
C LEU A 29 -0.78 -14.22 -4.62
N ASP A 30 -0.69 -15.46 -5.12
CA ASP A 30 -1.57 -16.56 -4.70
C ASP A 30 -1.09 -17.08 -3.33
N VAL A 31 -2.04 -17.25 -2.41
CA VAL A 31 -1.81 -17.66 -1.02
C VAL A 31 -2.61 -18.93 -0.73
N ALA A 32 -1.94 -19.95 -0.21
CA ALA A 32 -2.57 -21.23 0.14
C ALA A 32 -3.28 -21.18 1.51
N ALA A 33 -4.17 -20.21 1.68
CA ALA A 33 -4.98 -20.03 2.88
C ALA A 33 -6.37 -19.50 2.51
N SER A 34 -7.34 -19.60 3.42
CA SER A 34 -8.68 -19.06 3.21
C SER A 34 -8.67 -17.52 3.17
N PRO A 35 -9.64 -16.89 2.49
CA PRO A 35 -9.75 -15.43 2.44
C PRO A 35 -9.78 -14.77 3.82
N ASP A 36 -10.46 -15.36 4.78
CA ASP A 36 -10.60 -14.81 6.14
C ASP A 36 -9.25 -14.82 6.89
N ARG A 37 -8.45 -15.87 6.68
CA ARG A 37 -7.09 -15.95 7.24
C ARG A 37 -6.15 -14.93 6.61
N VAL A 38 -6.25 -14.74 5.30
CA VAL A 38 -5.46 -13.72 4.59
C VAL A 38 -5.90 -12.33 5.04
N ALA A 39 -7.19 -12.07 5.21
CA ALA A 39 -7.72 -10.81 5.73
C ALA A 39 -7.24 -10.53 7.17
N ALA A 40 -7.21 -11.54 8.03
CA ALA A 40 -6.64 -11.42 9.38
C ALA A 40 -5.12 -11.13 9.33
N ALA A 41 -4.39 -11.82 8.45
CA ALA A 41 -2.95 -11.59 8.27
C ALA A 41 -2.63 -10.19 7.73
N ILE A 42 -3.45 -9.63 6.82
CA ILE A 42 -3.31 -8.24 6.37
C ILE A 42 -3.31 -7.27 7.57
N ARG A 43 -4.21 -7.49 8.55
CA ARG A 43 -4.34 -6.62 9.72
C ARG A 43 -3.25 -6.82 10.76
N ALA A 44 -2.71 -8.04 10.86
CA ALA A 44 -1.77 -8.41 11.91
C ALA A 44 -0.29 -8.28 11.51
N THR A 45 0.02 -8.20 10.19
CA THR A 45 1.41 -8.13 9.71
C THR A 45 2.02 -6.78 10.05
N SER A 46 3.24 -6.80 10.58
CA SER A 46 4.08 -5.61 10.81
C SER A 46 5.17 -5.47 9.74
N LEU A 47 5.82 -4.30 9.68
CA LEU A 47 7.00 -4.12 8.83
C LEU A 47 8.17 -5.01 9.25
N ASP A 48 8.25 -5.40 10.53
CA ASP A 48 9.30 -6.29 11.02
C ASP A 48 9.22 -7.70 10.40
N ASP A 49 8.01 -8.14 10.01
CA ASP A 49 7.78 -9.39 9.31
C ASP A 49 8.26 -9.35 7.84
N ALA A 50 8.44 -8.14 7.31
CA ALA A 50 8.81 -7.88 5.90
C ALA A 50 10.25 -7.32 5.82
N HIS A 51 11.26 -8.13 6.07
CA HIS A 51 12.68 -7.73 6.25
C HIS A 51 13.21 -6.80 5.14
N VAL A 52 12.89 -7.07 3.86
CA VAL A 52 13.33 -6.23 2.74
C VAL A 52 12.60 -4.89 2.77
N ALA A 53 11.29 -4.89 3.05
CA ALA A 53 10.51 -3.66 3.19
C ALA A 53 11.07 -2.81 4.33
N ARG A 54 11.30 -3.42 5.51
CA ARG A 54 11.90 -2.74 6.66
C ARG A 54 13.24 -2.09 6.34
N LEU A 55 14.15 -2.81 5.66
CA LEU A 55 15.45 -2.28 5.29
C LEU A 55 15.35 -1.09 4.34
N LEU A 56 14.49 -1.16 3.32
CA LEU A 56 14.31 -0.09 2.34
C LEU A 56 13.63 1.13 2.95
N VAL A 57 12.63 0.94 3.79
CA VAL A 57 11.96 2.02 4.53
C VAL A 57 12.92 2.66 5.53
N ALA A 58 13.69 1.86 6.28
CA ALA A 58 14.71 2.37 7.19
C ALA A 58 15.79 3.18 6.47
N ALA A 59 16.27 2.71 5.33
CA ALA A 59 17.24 3.46 4.51
C ALA A 59 16.68 4.82 4.05
N ARG A 60 15.39 4.87 3.69
CA ARG A 60 14.72 6.10 3.28
C ARG A 60 14.46 7.08 4.43
N THR A 61 14.10 6.56 5.61
CA THR A 61 13.77 7.35 6.80
C THR A 61 14.98 7.59 7.71
N PHE A 62 16.19 7.29 7.24
CA PHE A 62 17.43 7.38 8.04
C PHE A 62 17.33 6.62 9.39
N GLY A 63 16.61 5.50 9.38
CA GLY A 63 16.44 4.65 10.56
C GLY A 63 15.30 5.03 11.50
N ALA A 64 14.56 6.10 11.23
CA ALA A 64 13.46 6.54 12.11
C ALA A 64 12.31 5.52 12.24
N SER A 65 12.17 4.60 11.27
CA SER A 65 11.16 3.53 11.29
C SER A 65 11.64 2.24 11.96
N LEU A 66 12.86 2.19 12.48
CA LEU A 66 13.38 1.01 13.18
C LEU A 66 12.79 0.92 14.59
N GLY A 67 12.22 -0.24 14.92
CA GLY A 67 11.71 -0.53 16.27
C GLY A 67 10.20 -0.32 16.44
N GLN A 68 9.47 -0.13 15.39
CA GLN A 68 8.01 -0.04 15.44
C GLN A 68 7.40 -1.45 15.21
N HIS A 69 6.87 -2.05 16.26
CA HIS A 69 6.28 -3.40 16.24
C HIS A 69 4.76 -3.41 16.00
N LYS A 70 4.20 -2.31 15.51
CA LYS A 70 2.76 -2.20 15.25
C LYS A 70 2.39 -2.74 13.87
N PRO A 71 1.17 -3.27 13.69
CA PRO A 71 0.65 -3.61 12.37
C PRO A 71 0.74 -2.42 11.42
N PHE A 72 1.23 -2.63 10.20
CA PHE A 72 1.44 -1.55 9.22
C PHE A 72 0.14 -0.83 8.83
N VAL A 73 -1.02 -1.45 9.07
CA VAL A 73 -2.34 -0.88 8.78
C VAL A 73 -2.86 0.05 9.89
N GLU A 74 -2.27 0.03 11.09
CA GLU A 74 -2.77 0.79 12.23
C GLU A 74 -2.27 2.23 12.28
N THR A 75 -1.12 2.50 11.72
CA THR A 75 -0.51 3.84 11.80
C THR A 75 0.36 4.11 10.59
N GLY A 76 0.73 5.36 10.39
CA GLY A 76 1.70 5.81 9.39
C GLY A 76 3.10 5.16 9.45
N ASP A 77 3.22 3.97 10.01
CA ASP A 77 4.46 3.19 10.13
C ASP A 77 4.97 2.69 8.76
N PHE A 78 4.10 2.66 7.75
CA PHE A 78 4.49 2.33 6.39
C PHE A 78 5.41 3.41 5.77
N GLU A 79 5.06 4.67 6.01
CA GLU A 79 5.86 5.87 5.73
C GLU A 79 5.27 7.03 6.55
N PRO A 80 6.09 7.98 7.03
CA PRO A 80 5.56 9.16 7.68
C PRO A 80 4.54 9.89 6.80
N GLY A 81 3.37 10.19 7.34
CA GLY A 81 2.29 10.86 6.62
C GLY A 81 1.24 9.96 5.96
N PHE A 82 1.41 8.61 5.98
CA PHE A 82 0.31 7.73 5.57
C PHE A 82 -0.73 7.61 6.68
N VAL A 83 -2.00 7.70 6.30
CA VAL A 83 -3.16 7.53 7.20
C VAL A 83 -4.09 6.45 6.65
N ARG A 84 -4.84 5.81 7.53
CA ARG A 84 -5.87 4.86 7.12
C ARG A 84 -7.11 5.62 6.62
N LEU A 85 -7.44 5.44 5.33
CA LEU A 85 -8.58 6.07 4.68
C LEU A 85 -9.87 5.25 4.78
N GLY A 86 -9.75 3.95 4.96
CA GLY A 86 -10.90 3.08 5.09
C GLY A 86 -10.52 1.62 5.10
N GLU A 87 -11.48 0.80 5.49
CA GLU A 87 -11.36 -0.65 5.46
C GLU A 87 -12.71 -1.31 5.17
N SER A 88 -12.65 -2.51 4.63
CA SER A 88 -13.75 -3.44 4.53
C SER A 88 -13.32 -4.78 5.11
N GLU A 89 -14.19 -5.77 5.10
CA GLU A 89 -13.86 -7.12 5.58
C GLU A 89 -12.56 -7.68 4.97
N ARG A 90 -12.30 -7.37 3.69
CA ARG A 90 -11.18 -7.94 2.90
C ARG A 90 -10.26 -6.93 2.25
N GLU A 91 -10.37 -5.67 2.59
CA GLU A 91 -9.56 -4.58 2.03
C GLU A 91 -9.22 -3.55 3.09
N VAL A 92 -7.98 -3.06 3.08
CA VAL A 92 -7.53 -1.90 3.83
C VAL A 92 -6.93 -0.89 2.86
N CYS A 93 -7.29 0.38 3.01
CA CYS A 93 -6.78 1.45 2.18
C CYS A 93 -6.07 2.52 3.02
N LEU A 94 -4.84 2.83 2.60
CA LEU A 94 -4.00 3.87 3.19
C LEU A 94 -3.83 5.01 2.19
N GLY A 95 -3.70 6.23 2.68
CA GLY A 95 -3.51 7.41 1.87
C GLY A 95 -2.41 8.34 2.34
N PHE A 96 -1.85 9.09 1.41
CA PHE A 96 -0.81 10.08 1.63
C PHE A 96 -1.06 11.27 0.69
N ILE A 97 -0.93 12.49 1.25
CA ILE A 97 -0.89 13.74 0.47
C ILE A 97 0.36 14.47 0.92
N GLY A 98 1.24 14.85 -0.02
CA GLY A 98 2.46 15.58 0.32
C GLY A 98 3.50 15.56 -0.78
N ARG A 99 4.73 15.90 -0.41
CA ARG A 99 5.90 15.98 -1.29
C ARG A 99 6.93 14.95 -0.85
N PRO A 100 6.89 13.70 -1.38
CA PRO A 100 7.73 12.59 -0.89
C PRO A 100 9.19 12.65 -1.34
N TRP A 101 9.61 13.64 -2.11
CA TRP A 101 10.99 13.82 -2.57
C TRP A 101 11.87 14.58 -1.56
N PRO A 102 13.20 14.47 -1.63
CA PRO A 102 14.11 15.17 -0.74
C PRO A 102 13.89 16.69 -0.76
N GLY A 103 13.79 17.29 0.43
CA GLY A 103 13.48 18.71 0.60
C GLY A 103 11.99 19.06 0.45
N GLY A 104 11.15 18.06 0.22
CA GLY A 104 9.70 18.22 0.29
C GLY A 104 9.20 18.10 1.74
N GLU A 105 8.09 18.75 2.03
CA GLU A 105 7.42 18.59 3.32
C GLU A 105 6.58 17.31 3.31
N PRO A 106 6.65 16.48 4.37
CA PRO A 106 5.64 15.48 4.57
C PRO A 106 4.29 16.19 4.63
N GLY A 107 3.28 15.63 3.96
CA GLY A 107 1.93 16.19 4.02
C GLY A 107 1.36 16.14 5.43
N ASP A 108 0.25 16.81 5.63
CA ASP A 108 -0.52 16.70 6.86
C ASP A 108 -0.84 15.24 7.14
N SER A 109 -0.54 14.78 8.35
CA SER A 109 -0.66 13.38 8.73
C SER A 109 -2.03 13.03 9.31
N VAL A 110 -2.98 13.95 9.30
CA VAL A 110 -4.32 13.74 9.86
C VAL A 110 -5.37 14.29 8.89
N TYR A 111 -6.05 13.39 8.19
CA TYR A 111 -7.20 13.72 7.35
C TYR A 111 -8.16 12.52 7.27
N THR A 112 -9.42 12.83 7.03
CA THR A 112 -10.47 11.83 6.77
C THR A 112 -10.44 11.37 5.30
N ALA A 113 -11.19 10.32 5.00
CA ALA A 113 -11.37 9.88 3.61
C ALA A 113 -12.01 10.96 2.74
N GLU A 114 -12.97 11.71 3.29
CA GLU A 114 -13.66 12.82 2.60
C GLU A 114 -12.68 13.95 2.31
N GLU A 115 -11.88 14.35 3.29
CA GLU A 115 -10.84 15.38 3.12
C GLU A 115 -9.78 14.92 2.10
N PHE A 116 -9.39 13.64 2.14
CA PHE A 116 -8.50 13.06 1.14
C PHE A 116 -9.09 13.15 -0.25
N VAL A 117 -10.37 12.79 -0.45
CA VAL A 117 -11.03 12.87 -1.76
C VAL A 117 -11.10 14.31 -2.25
N ALA A 118 -11.50 15.25 -1.38
CA ALA A 118 -11.69 16.66 -1.70
C ALA A 118 -10.36 17.41 -1.94
N ALA A 119 -9.24 16.92 -1.41
CA ALA A 119 -7.96 17.61 -1.51
C ALA A 119 -7.48 17.72 -2.97
N GLU A 120 -7.12 18.93 -3.37
CA GLU A 120 -6.46 19.23 -4.64
C GLU A 120 -4.94 19.18 -4.46
N ALA A 121 -4.29 18.27 -5.18
CA ALA A 121 -2.84 18.16 -5.17
C ALA A 121 -2.23 19.10 -6.22
N LEU A 122 -2.11 20.40 -5.96
CA LEU A 122 -1.55 21.37 -6.92
C LEU A 122 -0.04 21.18 -7.12
N ASP A 123 0.72 21.21 -6.02
CA ASP A 123 2.20 21.10 -5.98
C ASP A 123 2.67 19.87 -5.18
N GLN A 124 1.77 18.96 -4.92
CA GLN A 124 1.93 17.75 -4.13
C GLN A 124 1.54 16.50 -4.96
N VAL A 125 1.73 15.34 -4.36
CA VAL A 125 1.14 14.09 -4.84
C VAL A 125 0.10 13.58 -3.84
N LYS A 126 -0.89 12.90 -4.38
CA LYS A 126 -1.92 12.19 -3.65
C LYS A 126 -1.80 10.72 -3.98
N VAL A 127 -1.51 9.91 -2.97
CA VAL A 127 -1.25 8.48 -3.14
C VAL A 127 -2.27 7.71 -2.32
N ALA A 128 -2.95 6.75 -2.92
CA ALA A 128 -3.71 5.75 -2.18
C ALA A 128 -3.16 4.35 -2.47
N VAL A 129 -3.06 3.55 -1.42
CA VAL A 129 -2.59 2.16 -1.47
C VAL A 129 -3.66 1.27 -0.87
N SER A 130 -4.15 0.32 -1.65
CA SER A 130 -5.04 -0.74 -1.18
C SER A 130 -4.27 -2.04 -1.02
N ILE A 131 -4.59 -2.79 0.03
CA ILE A 131 -4.20 -4.17 0.21
C ILE A 131 -5.49 -4.95 0.44
N ARG A 132 -5.74 -5.91 -0.44
CA ARG A 132 -6.99 -6.68 -0.43
C ARG A 132 -6.78 -8.14 -0.76
N CYS A 133 -7.75 -8.95 -0.39
CA CYS A 133 -7.79 -10.36 -0.77
C CYS A 133 -9.13 -10.73 -1.40
N ALA A 134 -9.08 -11.67 -2.34
CA ALA A 134 -10.24 -12.24 -2.99
C ALA A 134 -10.09 -13.75 -3.06
N GLY A 135 -11.20 -14.49 -2.93
CA GLY A 135 -11.19 -15.93 -3.13
C GLY A 135 -10.76 -16.27 -4.56
N ALA A 136 -9.98 -17.33 -4.70
CA ALA A 136 -9.55 -17.93 -5.95
C ALA A 136 -9.89 -19.42 -5.96
N ASP A 137 -9.77 -20.09 -7.12
CA ASP A 137 -10.14 -21.50 -7.30
C ASP A 137 -9.39 -22.43 -6.31
N TYR A 138 -8.16 -22.07 -5.96
CA TYR A 138 -7.28 -22.83 -5.07
C TYR A 138 -6.62 -21.91 -4.03
N GLY A 139 -7.42 -21.31 -3.13
CA GLY A 139 -6.90 -20.44 -2.07
C GLY A 139 -7.38 -18.99 -2.18
N THR A 140 -6.45 -18.04 -2.06
CA THR A 140 -6.78 -16.63 -2.01
C THR A 140 -5.79 -15.83 -2.84
N LEU A 141 -6.28 -14.94 -3.69
CA LEU A 141 -5.47 -13.95 -4.38
C LEU A 141 -5.30 -12.73 -3.47
N LEU A 142 -4.08 -12.50 -3.01
CA LEU A 142 -3.68 -11.32 -2.25
C LEU A 142 -3.15 -10.26 -3.21
N ILE A 143 -3.69 -9.05 -3.16
CA ILE A 143 -3.40 -7.96 -4.10
C ILE A 143 -3.03 -6.70 -3.34
N THR A 144 -2.00 -6.00 -3.79
CA THR A 144 -1.79 -4.58 -3.46
C THR A 144 -1.85 -3.74 -4.73
N GLU A 145 -2.57 -2.65 -4.64
CA GLU A 145 -2.70 -1.67 -5.71
C GLU A 145 -2.41 -0.27 -5.16
N SER A 146 -1.68 0.52 -5.92
CA SER A 146 -1.53 1.94 -5.62
C SER A 146 -1.92 2.79 -6.80
N ARG A 147 -2.56 3.90 -6.50
CA ARG A 147 -2.91 4.96 -7.45
C ARG A 147 -2.29 6.28 -6.99
N ILE A 148 -1.67 6.98 -7.92
CA ILE A 148 -0.97 8.23 -7.67
C ILE A 148 -1.58 9.31 -8.56
N VAL A 149 -2.00 10.40 -7.95
CA VAL A 149 -2.36 11.64 -8.64
C VAL A 149 -1.23 12.64 -8.42
N VAL A 150 -0.67 13.16 -9.50
CA VAL A 150 0.44 14.11 -9.47
C VAL A 150 -0.08 15.49 -9.82
N GLY A 151 0.07 16.42 -8.90
CA GLY A 151 -0.31 17.81 -9.11
C GLY A 151 0.47 18.47 -10.27
N PRO A 152 -0.12 19.44 -10.97
CA PRO A 152 0.48 20.02 -12.16
C PRO A 152 1.87 20.63 -11.90
N LEU A 153 2.08 21.25 -10.73
CA LEU A 153 3.35 21.85 -10.33
C LEU A 153 4.36 20.83 -9.79
N ALA A 154 3.89 19.68 -9.34
CA ALA A 154 4.73 18.58 -8.80
C ALA A 154 5.34 17.69 -9.91
N LYS A 155 4.82 17.70 -11.14
CA LYS A 155 5.15 16.74 -12.21
C LYS A 155 6.64 16.56 -12.43
N ARG A 156 7.40 17.64 -12.51
CA ARG A 156 8.84 17.57 -12.80
C ARG A 156 9.63 16.93 -11.66
N HIS A 157 9.41 17.37 -10.42
CA HIS A 157 10.11 16.86 -9.24
C HIS A 157 9.71 15.41 -8.96
N PHE A 158 8.42 15.11 -8.98
CA PHE A 158 7.92 13.76 -8.80
C PHE A 158 8.40 12.82 -9.89
N GLY A 159 8.40 13.23 -11.16
CA GLY A 159 8.84 12.39 -12.25
C GLY A 159 10.28 11.89 -12.11
N LEU A 160 11.21 12.76 -11.71
CA LEU A 160 12.61 12.39 -11.45
C LEU A 160 12.71 11.46 -10.23
N TYR A 161 12.09 11.85 -9.12
CA TYR A 161 12.04 11.07 -7.90
C TYR A 161 11.44 9.67 -8.14
N TRP A 162 10.30 9.58 -8.83
CA TRP A 162 9.59 8.34 -9.05
C TRP A 162 10.36 7.34 -9.91
N ARG A 163 11.12 7.81 -10.89
CA ARG A 163 12.01 6.95 -11.70
C ARG A 163 13.03 6.22 -10.85
N LEU A 164 13.54 6.85 -9.79
CA LEU A 164 14.51 6.26 -8.87
C LEU A 164 13.84 5.36 -7.83
N VAL A 165 12.69 5.76 -7.31
CA VAL A 165 12.03 5.10 -6.18
C VAL A 165 11.10 3.95 -6.60
N LYS A 166 10.52 4.00 -7.80
CA LYS A 166 9.56 2.99 -8.28
C LYS A 166 10.05 1.54 -8.17
N PRO A 167 11.32 1.20 -8.52
CA PRO A 167 11.82 -0.16 -8.34
C PRO A 167 11.88 -0.59 -6.87
N ALA A 168 12.36 0.28 -5.99
CA ALA A 168 12.42 0.01 -4.56
C ALA A 168 11.00 -0.15 -3.96
N SER A 169 10.05 0.70 -4.35
CA SER A 169 8.65 0.61 -3.95
C SER A 169 8.02 -0.73 -4.37
N SER A 170 8.34 -1.26 -5.54
CA SER A 170 7.89 -2.57 -6.00
C SER A 170 8.45 -3.72 -5.14
N LEU A 171 9.72 -3.62 -4.73
CA LEU A 171 10.34 -4.60 -3.83
C LEU A 171 9.71 -4.57 -2.44
N VAL A 172 9.45 -3.38 -1.90
CA VAL A 172 8.74 -3.20 -0.61
C VAL A 172 7.40 -3.92 -0.65
N ARG A 173 6.58 -3.69 -1.68
CA ARG A 173 5.27 -4.31 -1.82
C ARG A 173 5.35 -5.82 -1.96
N SER A 174 6.25 -6.31 -2.79
CA SER A 174 6.45 -7.76 -2.95
C SER A 174 6.90 -8.42 -1.65
N SER A 175 7.75 -7.75 -0.87
CA SER A 175 8.20 -8.23 0.46
C SER A 175 7.03 -8.27 1.45
N LEU A 176 6.19 -7.23 1.46
CA LEU A 176 5.02 -7.16 2.31
C LEU A 176 4.00 -8.25 1.98
N LEU A 177 3.66 -8.44 0.69
CA LEU A 177 2.74 -9.52 0.28
C LEU A 177 3.25 -10.90 0.71
N ARG A 178 4.56 -11.16 0.60
CA ARG A 178 5.15 -12.43 1.05
C ARG A 178 5.10 -12.57 2.58
N ALA A 179 5.24 -11.48 3.35
CA ALA A 179 5.11 -11.52 4.80
C ALA A 179 3.68 -11.88 5.21
N ILE A 180 2.68 -11.22 4.62
CA ILE A 180 1.26 -11.52 4.83
C ILE A 180 0.94 -12.97 4.46
N ALA A 181 1.40 -13.45 3.31
CA ALA A 181 1.19 -14.83 2.87
C ALA A 181 1.76 -15.83 3.88
N ARG A 182 3.02 -15.68 4.29
CA ARG A 182 3.64 -16.55 5.30
C ARG A 182 2.87 -16.56 6.61
N GLN A 183 2.37 -15.41 7.05
CA GLN A 183 1.58 -15.34 8.28
C GLN A 183 0.22 -16.05 8.13
N ALA A 184 -0.46 -15.87 7.00
CA ALA A 184 -1.71 -16.55 6.70
C ALA A 184 -1.55 -18.07 6.62
N GLU A 185 -0.44 -18.56 6.06
CA GLU A 185 -0.18 -20.00 5.85
C GLU A 185 0.27 -20.74 7.11
N ARG A 186 1.04 -20.08 8.02
CA ARG A 186 1.55 -20.70 9.26
C ARG A 186 0.46 -21.30 10.15
N GLY A 187 -0.72 -20.74 10.22
CA GLY A 187 -1.80 -21.29 11.02
C GLY A 187 -2.53 -22.48 10.36
N THR A 188 -2.09 -22.97 9.18
CA THR A 188 -2.67 -24.15 8.52
C THR A 188 -2.03 -25.46 9.01
N LEU A 189 -0.93 -25.38 9.78
CA LEU A 189 -0.13 -26.51 10.24
C LEU A 189 -0.40 -26.89 11.71
N SER A 190 -1.51 -26.40 12.31
CA SER A 190 -1.92 -26.75 13.67
C SER A 190 -3.16 -27.61 13.67
#